data_3606b737732ac7a9f3a52f61b21f27c2
#
_entry.id   3606b737732ac7a9f3a52f61b21f27c2
#
_cell.length_a   1.000
_cell.length_b   1.000
_cell.length_c   1.000
_cell.angle_alpha   90.00
_cell.angle_beta   90.00
_cell.angle_gamma   90.00
#
_symmetry.space_group_name_H-M   'P 1'
#
loop_
_entity.id
_entity.type
_entity.pdbx_description
1 polymer ?
#
loop_
_entity_poly.entity_id
_entity_poly.type
_entity_poly.pdbx_seq_one_letter_code
_entity_poly.pdbx_strand_id
1 'polypeptide(L)'
;RLNAAKARLKSAELRRSKSSVMAPDDGIISARLATVGTLTQPGQELFRLIRGGRLEWRAEVTAAEISRLKPGQAATLDSPNGETLEGVVRAVSPSLDPQTRNALVYVDLPANATNAVSAGMFARGEFRLGHSPALTIPQTALLLREGFSYVFRVEQNKVTQKIGRASCRERV
;
A
#
# COMPACT_ATOMS: atom_id res chain seq x y z
N ARG A 1 -13.10 -9.47 57.31
CA ARG A 1 -11.60 -9.47 57.30
C ARG A 1 -11.01 -10.38 56.21
N LEU A 2 -11.50 -11.63 56.05
CA LEU A 2 -10.99 -12.59 55.05
C LEU A 2 -11.13 -12.06 53.62
N ASN A 3 -12.29 -11.46 53.27
CA ASN A 3 -12.52 -10.93 51.91
C ASN A 3 -11.59 -9.77 51.56
N ALA A 4 -11.28 -8.90 52.53
CA ALA A 4 -10.33 -7.82 52.35
C ALA A 4 -8.90 -8.33 52.10
N ALA A 5 -8.47 -9.40 52.81
CA ALA A 5 -7.17 -10.03 52.63
C ALA A 5 -7.09 -10.70 51.25
N LYS A 6 -8.12 -11.40 50.79
CA LYS A 6 -8.20 -11.99 49.45
C LYS A 6 -8.13 -10.93 48.35
N ALA A 7 -8.82 -9.78 48.52
CA ALA A 7 -8.78 -8.70 47.53
C ALA A 7 -7.36 -8.09 47.43
N ARG A 8 -6.66 -7.91 48.58
CA ARG A 8 -5.26 -7.43 48.58
C ARG A 8 -4.32 -8.40 47.92
N LEU A 9 -4.45 -9.71 48.17
CA LEU A 9 -3.66 -10.73 47.54
C LEU A 9 -3.86 -10.70 46.03
N LYS A 10 -5.10 -10.70 45.54
CA LYS A 10 -5.43 -10.64 44.14
C LYS A 10 -4.87 -9.38 43.46
N SER A 11 -4.91 -8.24 44.12
CA SER A 11 -4.31 -7.00 43.65
C SER A 11 -2.79 -7.09 43.52
N ALA A 12 -2.10 -7.72 44.48
CA ALA A 12 -0.67 -7.92 44.43
C ALA A 12 -0.25 -8.90 43.32
N GLU A 13 -0.99 -9.98 43.12
CA GLU A 13 -0.79 -10.94 42.05
C GLU A 13 -0.97 -10.28 40.65
N LEU A 14 -1.99 -9.45 40.47
CA LEU A 14 -2.21 -8.68 39.28
C LEU A 14 -1.07 -7.69 38.99
N ARG A 15 -0.56 -7.01 40.01
CA ARG A 15 0.62 -6.13 39.85
C ARG A 15 1.85 -6.94 39.40
N ARG A 16 2.07 -8.08 40.02
CA ARG A 16 3.18 -8.98 39.66
C ARG A 16 3.04 -9.49 38.22
N SER A 17 1.87 -9.95 37.79
CA SER A 17 1.67 -10.45 36.43
C SER A 17 1.87 -9.36 35.38
N LYS A 18 1.50 -8.10 35.67
CA LYS A 18 1.71 -6.95 34.79
C LYS A 18 3.15 -6.44 34.76
N SER A 19 4.03 -6.88 35.67
CA SER A 19 5.45 -6.56 35.61
C SER A 19 6.21 -7.36 34.55
N SER A 20 5.61 -8.41 34.01
CA SER A 20 6.14 -9.18 32.89
C SER A 20 5.37 -8.84 31.62
N VAL A 21 6.04 -8.21 30.66
CA VAL A 21 5.45 -7.86 29.35
C VAL A 21 5.88 -8.94 28.36
N MET A 22 4.89 -9.70 27.90
CA MET A 22 5.11 -10.76 26.91
C MET A 22 4.69 -10.28 25.53
N ALA A 23 5.34 -10.80 24.47
CA ALA A 23 4.92 -10.57 23.10
C ALA A 23 3.50 -11.15 22.89
N PRO A 24 2.57 -10.37 22.34
CA PRO A 24 1.18 -10.83 22.12
C PRO A 24 1.08 -11.82 20.94
N ASP A 25 2.10 -11.88 20.08
CA ASP A 25 2.11 -12.69 18.87
C ASP A 25 3.55 -12.91 18.38
N ASP A 26 3.74 -13.84 17.45
CA ASP A 26 4.98 -14.00 16.72
C ASP A 26 5.22 -12.84 15.75
N GLY A 27 6.47 -12.44 15.57
CA GLY A 27 6.80 -11.33 14.68
C GLY A 27 8.22 -10.79 14.85
N ILE A 28 8.45 -9.65 14.22
CA ILE A 28 9.75 -8.97 14.21
C ILE A 28 9.66 -7.70 15.04
N ILE A 29 10.59 -7.52 15.98
CA ILE A 29 10.70 -6.28 16.76
C ILE A 29 11.32 -5.20 15.84
N SER A 30 10.51 -4.20 15.48
CA SER A 30 10.96 -3.08 14.64
C SER A 30 11.59 -1.94 15.43
N ALA A 31 11.20 -1.78 16.70
CA ALA A 31 11.79 -0.78 17.58
C ALA A 31 11.80 -1.28 19.03
N ARG A 32 12.90 -1.00 19.73
CA ARG A 32 13.05 -1.22 21.17
C ARG A 32 13.31 0.12 21.86
N LEU A 33 12.32 0.60 22.60
CA LEU A 33 12.39 1.86 23.34
C LEU A 33 12.77 1.64 24.82
N ALA A 34 12.52 0.41 25.31
CA ALA A 34 12.90 0.02 26.67
C ALA A 34 14.37 -0.42 26.74
N THR A 35 15.11 0.14 27.67
CA THR A 35 16.50 -0.25 27.98
C THR A 35 16.59 -0.71 29.43
N VAL A 36 17.54 -1.60 29.72
CA VAL A 36 17.79 -2.04 31.12
C VAL A 36 18.14 -0.82 31.99
N GLY A 37 17.48 -0.70 33.12
CA GLY A 37 17.63 0.45 34.03
C GLY A 37 16.71 1.64 33.76
N THR A 38 15.90 1.60 32.69
CA THR A 38 14.91 2.67 32.41
C THR A 38 13.68 2.50 33.30
N LEU A 39 13.25 3.59 33.93
CA LEU A 39 11.98 3.63 34.64
C LEU A 39 10.83 3.70 33.64
N THR A 40 9.96 2.69 33.64
CA THR A 40 8.81 2.61 32.74
C THR A 40 7.53 3.08 33.45
N GLN A 41 6.67 3.74 32.70
CA GLN A 41 5.36 4.19 33.19
C GLN A 41 4.22 3.43 32.50
N PRO A 42 3.06 3.28 33.15
CA PRO A 42 1.88 2.72 32.51
C PRO A 42 1.51 3.50 31.24
N GLY A 43 1.29 2.79 30.13
CA GLY A 43 0.98 3.40 28.83
C GLY A 43 2.18 3.80 27.98
N GLN A 44 3.40 3.65 28.50
CA GLN A 44 4.60 3.89 27.73
C GLN A 44 4.85 2.76 26.70
N GLU A 45 5.18 3.13 25.46
CA GLU A 45 5.59 2.18 24.42
C GLU A 45 6.98 1.62 24.77
N LEU A 46 7.10 0.31 24.88
CA LEU A 46 8.35 -0.38 25.19
C LEU A 46 8.99 -1.02 23.97
N PHE A 47 8.16 -1.63 23.14
CA PHE A 47 8.58 -2.34 21.93
C PHE A 47 7.55 -2.09 20.85
N ARG A 48 7.99 -2.11 19.60
CA ARG A 48 7.11 -2.12 18.41
C ARG A 48 7.29 -3.44 17.68
N LEU A 49 6.20 -4.19 17.53
CA LEU A 49 6.16 -5.51 16.93
C LEU A 49 5.45 -5.47 15.57
N ILE A 50 6.10 -5.98 14.52
CA ILE A 50 5.48 -6.29 13.25
C ILE A 50 4.98 -7.73 13.34
N ARG A 51 3.67 -7.90 13.49
CA ARG A 51 3.03 -9.21 13.68
C ARG A 51 3.15 -10.07 12.43
N GLY A 52 3.65 -11.30 12.58
CA GLY A 52 3.84 -12.26 11.50
C GLY A 52 4.75 -11.78 10.36
N GLY A 53 5.53 -10.70 10.56
CA GLY A 53 6.33 -10.10 9.49
C GLY A 53 5.51 -9.47 8.35
N ARG A 54 4.21 -9.21 8.56
CA ARG A 54 3.33 -8.70 7.52
C ARG A 54 3.47 -7.18 7.39
N LEU A 55 3.78 -6.75 6.17
CA LEU A 55 3.78 -5.36 5.77
C LEU A 55 2.54 -5.06 4.93
N GLU A 56 2.07 -3.83 5.03
CA GLU A 56 0.96 -3.30 4.28
C GLU A 56 1.42 -2.03 3.57
N TRP A 57 1.21 -1.95 2.27
CA TRP A 57 1.42 -0.72 1.54
C TRP A 57 0.14 0.12 1.56
N ARG A 58 0.26 1.35 2.02
CA ARG A 58 -0.80 2.35 2.04
C ARG A 58 -0.60 3.28 0.86
N ALA A 59 -1.32 3.01 -0.22
CA ALA A 59 -1.27 3.83 -1.41
C ALA A 59 -2.30 4.95 -1.33
N GLU A 60 -1.88 6.16 -1.64
CA GLU A 60 -2.78 7.28 -1.83
C GLU A 60 -3.19 7.38 -3.29
N VAL A 61 -4.49 7.37 -3.56
CA VAL A 61 -5.06 7.44 -4.90
C VAL A 61 -6.07 8.57 -4.99
N THR A 62 -6.22 9.14 -6.18
CA THR A 62 -7.17 10.23 -6.41
C THR A 62 -8.61 9.74 -6.40
N ALA A 63 -9.56 10.66 -6.16
CA ALA A 63 -11.00 10.36 -6.19
C ALA A 63 -11.46 9.79 -7.54
N ALA A 64 -10.80 10.14 -8.65
CA ALA A 64 -11.13 9.62 -9.98
C ALA A 64 -10.70 8.16 -10.17
N GLU A 65 -9.62 7.75 -9.53
CA GLU A 65 -9.03 6.42 -9.66
C GLU A 65 -9.70 5.40 -8.72
N ILE A 66 -10.12 5.84 -7.53
CA ILE A 66 -10.71 4.98 -6.51
C ILE A 66 -11.92 4.20 -7.03
N SER A 67 -12.73 4.79 -7.92
CA SER A 67 -13.92 4.15 -8.49
C SER A 67 -13.60 2.90 -9.32
N ARG A 68 -12.36 2.77 -9.79
CA ARG A 68 -11.86 1.66 -10.60
C ARG A 68 -11.18 0.57 -9.77
N LEU A 69 -10.90 0.86 -8.50
CA LEU A 69 -10.18 -0.05 -7.61
C LEU A 69 -11.17 -0.91 -6.83
N LYS A 70 -10.87 -2.20 -6.76
CA LYS A 70 -11.66 -3.18 -6.03
C LYS A 70 -10.76 -4.07 -5.19
N PRO A 71 -11.22 -4.53 -4.02
CA PRO A 71 -10.52 -5.56 -3.27
C PRO A 71 -10.26 -6.79 -4.15
N GLY A 72 -9.09 -7.41 -3.98
CA GLY A 72 -8.65 -8.57 -4.76
C GLY A 72 -7.86 -8.24 -6.03
N GLN A 73 -7.74 -6.97 -6.42
CA GLN A 73 -6.91 -6.58 -7.57
C GLN A 73 -5.43 -6.68 -7.25
N ALA A 74 -4.64 -7.07 -8.26
CA ALA A 74 -3.19 -7.09 -8.14
C ALA A 74 -2.63 -5.66 -8.19
N ALA A 75 -1.65 -5.41 -7.35
CA ALA A 75 -0.86 -4.21 -7.33
C ALA A 75 0.62 -4.57 -7.41
N THR A 76 1.39 -3.73 -8.03
CA THR A 76 2.84 -3.87 -8.15
C THR A 76 3.50 -2.72 -7.43
N LEU A 77 4.46 -3.01 -6.57
CA LEU A 77 5.19 -2.05 -5.76
C LEU A 77 6.65 -2.05 -6.19
N ASP A 78 7.18 -0.89 -6.50
CA ASP A 78 8.60 -0.71 -6.77
C ASP A 78 9.34 -0.35 -5.50
N SER A 79 10.21 -1.27 -5.07
CA SER A 79 11.09 -1.05 -3.94
C SER A 79 12.21 -0.06 -4.31
N PRO A 80 12.68 0.77 -3.36
CA PRO A 80 13.87 1.61 -3.59
C PRO A 80 15.13 0.84 -3.99
N ASN A 81 15.19 -0.45 -3.70
CA ASN A 81 16.29 -1.35 -4.09
C ASN A 81 16.17 -1.85 -5.54
N GLY A 82 15.15 -1.44 -6.29
CA GLY A 82 14.89 -1.88 -7.66
C GLY A 82 14.17 -3.23 -7.78
N GLU A 83 13.77 -3.82 -6.66
CA GLU A 83 12.95 -5.04 -6.66
C GLU A 83 11.47 -4.67 -6.80
N THR A 84 10.76 -5.42 -7.62
CA THR A 84 9.32 -5.28 -7.80
C THR A 84 8.59 -6.32 -6.95
N LEU A 85 7.71 -5.87 -6.08
CA LEU A 85 6.88 -6.71 -5.22
C LEU A 85 5.44 -6.74 -5.75
N GLU A 86 4.87 -7.93 -5.81
CA GLU A 86 3.46 -8.08 -6.12
C GLU A 86 2.65 -8.13 -4.81
N GLY A 87 1.61 -7.32 -4.76
CA GLY A 87 0.67 -7.26 -3.65
C GLY A 87 -0.78 -7.41 -4.13
N VAL A 88 -1.69 -7.54 -3.18
CA VAL A 88 -3.12 -7.66 -3.44
C VAL A 88 -3.88 -6.58 -2.67
N VAL A 89 -4.75 -5.85 -3.34
CA VAL A 89 -5.64 -4.88 -2.71
C VAL A 89 -6.53 -5.58 -1.71
N ARG A 90 -6.34 -5.29 -0.42
CA ARG A 90 -7.15 -5.83 0.66
C ARG A 90 -8.41 -5.01 0.87
N ALA A 91 -8.26 -3.71 0.91
CA ALA A 91 -9.38 -2.80 1.16
C ALA A 91 -9.13 -1.44 0.51
N VAL A 92 -10.22 -0.80 0.13
CA VAL A 92 -10.25 0.58 -0.37
C VAL A 92 -10.99 1.42 0.67
N SER A 93 -10.39 2.53 1.12
CA SER A 93 -11.04 3.40 2.09
C SER A 93 -12.36 3.96 1.53
N PRO A 94 -13.44 3.92 2.29
CA PRO A 94 -14.70 4.52 1.88
C PRO A 94 -14.70 6.07 2.00
N SER A 95 -13.68 6.65 2.63
CA SER A 95 -13.57 8.09 2.85
C SER A 95 -12.34 8.66 2.17
N LEU A 96 -12.47 9.90 1.74
CA LEU A 96 -11.36 10.72 1.26
C LEU A 96 -10.80 11.56 2.41
N ASP A 97 -9.51 11.75 2.41
CA ASP A 97 -8.87 12.73 3.28
C ASP A 97 -9.30 14.15 2.84
N PRO A 98 -9.85 14.99 3.73
CA PRO A 98 -10.35 16.31 3.35
C PRO A 98 -9.22 17.29 2.98
N GLN A 99 -8.00 17.06 3.40
CA GLN A 99 -6.86 17.93 3.11
C GLN A 99 -6.22 17.58 1.76
N THR A 100 -5.94 16.29 1.53
CA THR A 100 -5.27 15.82 0.31
C THR A 100 -6.25 15.49 -0.80
N ARG A 101 -7.53 15.26 -0.48
CA ARG A 101 -8.59 14.75 -1.37
C ARG A 101 -8.27 13.38 -1.98
N ASN A 102 -7.33 12.68 -1.37
CA ASN A 102 -6.92 11.33 -1.74
C ASN A 102 -7.64 10.29 -0.89
N ALA A 103 -7.80 9.10 -1.43
CA ALA A 103 -8.26 7.94 -0.68
C ALA A 103 -7.08 7.02 -0.37
N LEU A 104 -7.18 6.29 0.74
CA LEU A 104 -6.21 5.27 1.08
C LEU A 104 -6.64 3.91 0.52
N VAL A 105 -5.73 3.24 -0.15
CA VAL A 105 -5.87 1.85 -0.58
C VAL A 105 -4.86 1.01 0.18
N TYR A 106 -5.34 -0.04 0.81
CA TYR A 106 -4.54 -0.94 1.62
C TYR A 106 -4.19 -2.18 0.78
N VAL A 107 -2.91 -2.38 0.56
CA VAL A 107 -2.38 -3.50 -0.23
C VAL A 107 -1.60 -4.41 0.68
N ASP A 108 -2.02 -5.67 0.77
CA ASP A 108 -1.27 -6.69 1.49
C ASP A 108 -0.07 -7.12 0.65
N LEU A 109 1.10 -7.09 1.27
CA LEU A 109 2.36 -7.55 0.68
C LEU A 109 2.65 -8.99 1.10
N PRO A 110 3.41 -9.76 0.30
CA PRO A 110 3.79 -11.12 0.66
C PRO A 110 4.68 -11.13 1.91
N ALA A 111 4.71 -12.27 2.62
CA ALA A 111 5.45 -12.38 3.88
C ALA A 111 6.97 -12.14 3.75
N ASN A 112 7.53 -12.35 2.57
CA ASN A 112 8.95 -12.08 2.28
C ASN A 112 9.24 -10.61 1.93
N ALA A 113 8.22 -9.73 1.89
CA ALA A 113 8.39 -8.31 1.58
C ALA A 113 9.33 -7.59 2.57
N THR A 114 9.44 -8.08 3.81
CA THR A 114 10.35 -7.53 4.83
C THR A 114 11.83 -7.61 4.43
N ASN A 115 12.19 -8.43 3.46
CA ASN A 115 13.56 -8.51 2.94
C ASN A 115 13.86 -7.37 1.95
N ALA A 116 12.84 -6.90 1.22
CA ALA A 116 12.97 -5.88 0.18
C ALA A 116 12.57 -4.48 0.65
N VAL A 117 11.62 -4.39 1.59
CA VAL A 117 11.13 -3.11 2.11
C VAL A 117 11.02 -3.14 3.63
N SER A 118 11.18 -1.98 4.24
CA SER A 118 11.04 -1.79 5.69
C SER A 118 9.79 -0.99 6.02
N ALA A 119 9.21 -1.24 7.19
CA ALA A 119 8.10 -0.44 7.69
C ALA A 119 8.50 1.05 7.80
N GLY A 120 7.64 1.93 7.28
CA GLY A 120 7.88 3.37 7.24
C GLY A 120 8.63 3.87 6.01
N MET A 121 9.00 2.99 5.08
CA MET A 121 9.57 3.39 3.80
C MET A 121 8.48 3.95 2.88
N PHE A 122 8.86 4.96 2.09
CA PHE A 122 8.06 5.44 0.99
C PHE A 122 8.28 4.54 -0.23
N ALA A 123 7.20 4.14 -0.90
CA ALA A 123 7.24 3.31 -2.07
C ALA A 123 6.21 3.76 -3.10
N ARG A 124 6.51 3.55 -4.38
CA ARG A 124 5.61 3.80 -5.50
C ARG A 124 5.14 2.47 -6.06
N GLY A 125 3.99 2.48 -6.73
CA GLY A 125 3.48 1.27 -7.35
C GLY A 125 2.32 1.55 -8.27
N GLU A 126 1.89 0.49 -8.98
CA GLU A 126 0.85 0.54 -9.97
C GLU A 126 -0.25 -0.47 -9.66
N PHE A 127 -1.50 -0.11 -9.96
CA PHE A 127 -2.64 -1.01 -9.83
C PHE A 127 -3.01 -1.58 -11.20
N ARG A 128 -3.17 -2.90 -11.28
CA ARG A 128 -3.65 -3.56 -12.50
C ARG A 128 -5.17 -3.42 -12.60
N LEU A 129 -5.64 -2.45 -13.36
CA LEU A 129 -7.08 -2.17 -13.51
C LEU A 129 -7.81 -3.12 -14.48
N GLY A 130 -7.09 -4.07 -15.08
CA GLY A 130 -7.61 -4.99 -16.08
C GLY A 130 -7.17 -4.64 -17.52
N HIS A 131 -7.59 -5.47 -18.46
CA HIS A 131 -7.32 -5.29 -19.88
C HIS A 131 -8.57 -4.82 -20.59
N SER A 132 -8.45 -3.74 -21.35
CA SER A 132 -9.49 -3.32 -22.30
C SER A 132 -8.95 -3.55 -23.70
N PRO A 133 -9.65 -4.30 -24.56
CA PRO A 133 -9.25 -4.43 -25.96
C PRO A 133 -9.35 -3.03 -26.60
N ALA A 134 -8.23 -2.52 -27.03
CA ALA A 134 -8.17 -1.23 -27.73
C ALA A 134 -7.32 -1.38 -28.98
N LEU A 135 -7.75 -0.78 -30.07
CA LEU A 135 -6.95 -0.67 -31.27
C LEU A 135 -5.82 0.32 -30.98
N THR A 136 -4.60 -0.17 -30.96
CA THR A 136 -3.41 0.65 -30.70
C THR A 136 -2.59 0.77 -31.96
N ILE A 137 -1.96 1.90 -32.13
CA ILE A 137 -1.00 2.18 -33.19
C ILE A 137 0.33 2.60 -32.55
N PRO A 138 1.47 2.22 -33.14
CA PRO A 138 2.75 2.67 -32.64
C PRO A 138 2.85 4.21 -32.75
N GLN A 139 3.48 4.83 -31.78
CA GLN A 139 3.64 6.29 -31.73
C GLN A 139 4.32 6.86 -32.99
N THR A 140 5.20 6.07 -33.61
CA THR A 140 5.90 6.39 -34.88
C THR A 140 4.94 6.49 -36.07
N ALA A 141 3.75 5.92 -35.99
CA ALA A 141 2.73 6.01 -37.06
C ALA A 141 1.82 7.25 -36.90
N LEU A 142 2.05 8.06 -35.87
CA LEU A 142 1.29 9.27 -35.61
C LEU A 142 2.05 10.49 -36.16
N LEU A 143 1.43 11.22 -37.08
CA LEU A 143 1.94 12.49 -37.60
C LEU A 143 1.15 13.64 -36.99
N LEU A 144 1.84 14.51 -36.23
CA LEU A 144 1.25 15.76 -35.72
C LEU A 144 1.54 16.88 -36.74
N ARG A 145 0.47 17.50 -37.22
CA ARG A 145 0.57 18.67 -38.10
C ARG A 145 -0.55 19.66 -37.78
N GLU A 146 -0.17 20.93 -37.60
CA GLU A 146 -1.11 22.05 -37.33
C GLU A 146 -2.06 21.80 -36.15
N GLY A 147 -1.58 21.10 -35.09
CA GLY A 147 -2.40 20.78 -33.90
C GLY A 147 -3.35 19.58 -34.06
N PHE A 148 -3.32 18.90 -35.19
CA PHE A 148 -4.10 17.69 -35.44
C PHE A 148 -3.22 16.46 -35.52
N SER A 149 -3.78 15.32 -35.08
CA SER A 149 -3.13 14.03 -35.15
C SER A 149 -3.64 13.26 -36.37
N TYR A 150 -2.73 12.84 -37.23
CA TYR A 150 -3.03 12.11 -38.44
C TYR A 150 -2.43 10.72 -38.41
N VAL A 151 -3.18 9.76 -38.97
CA VAL A 151 -2.72 8.39 -39.21
C VAL A 151 -3.04 8.05 -40.66
N PHE A 152 -2.07 7.43 -41.33
CA PHE A 152 -2.26 6.98 -42.70
C PHE A 152 -2.52 5.47 -42.71
N ARG A 153 -3.63 5.07 -43.30
CA ARG A 153 -3.99 3.68 -43.52
C ARG A 153 -3.78 3.34 -45.00
N VAL A 154 -3.03 2.29 -45.21
CA VAL A 154 -2.77 1.77 -46.58
C VAL A 154 -3.70 0.59 -46.82
N GLU A 155 -4.59 0.70 -47.79
CA GLU A 155 -5.48 -0.37 -48.24
C GLU A 155 -5.44 -0.43 -49.76
N GLN A 156 -5.22 -1.62 -50.31
CA GLN A 156 -5.20 -1.87 -51.76
C GLN A 156 -4.38 -0.83 -52.55
N ASN A 157 -3.17 -0.57 -52.12
CA ASN A 157 -2.24 0.39 -52.71
C ASN A 157 -2.74 1.86 -52.71
N LYS A 158 -3.79 2.18 -51.92
CA LYS A 158 -4.31 3.54 -51.71
C LYS A 158 -4.06 3.97 -50.25
N VAL A 159 -3.65 5.22 -50.08
CA VAL A 159 -3.40 5.81 -48.78
C VAL A 159 -4.59 6.64 -48.38
N THR A 160 -5.19 6.30 -47.25
CA THR A 160 -6.31 7.07 -46.70
C THR A 160 -5.85 7.76 -45.41
N GLN A 161 -5.98 9.06 -45.36
CA GLN A 161 -5.68 9.86 -44.18
C GLN A 161 -6.86 9.81 -43.22
N LYS A 162 -6.60 9.47 -41.97
CA LYS A 162 -7.57 9.51 -40.85
C LYS A 162 -7.11 10.54 -39.85
N ILE A 163 -8.03 11.43 -39.48
CA ILE A 163 -7.82 12.42 -38.43
C ILE A 163 -8.47 11.88 -37.17
N GLY A 164 -7.75 11.87 -36.07
CA GLY A 164 -8.26 11.40 -34.80
C GLY A 164 -7.79 12.26 -33.64
N ARG A 165 -8.54 12.27 -32.57
CA ARG A 165 -8.03 12.74 -31.28
C ARG A 165 -7.22 11.60 -30.70
N ALA A 166 -5.89 11.69 -30.77
CA ALA A 166 -5.04 10.79 -30.02
C ALA A 166 -5.17 11.11 -28.53
N SER A 167 -5.85 10.28 -27.78
CA SER A 167 -5.69 10.28 -26.35
C SER A 167 -4.45 9.47 -26.03
N CYS A 168 -3.31 10.14 -25.84
CA CYS A 168 -2.19 9.52 -25.14
C CYS A 168 -2.67 9.14 -23.75
N ARG A 169 -2.94 7.88 -23.50
CA ARG A 169 -2.97 7.36 -22.14
C ARG A 169 -1.53 7.19 -21.74
N GLU A 170 -0.99 8.21 -21.12
CA GLU A 170 0.25 8.11 -20.39
C GLU A 170 0.06 7.03 -19.32
N ARG A 171 0.97 6.05 -19.29
CA ARG A 171 1.05 5.14 -18.14
C ARG A 171 1.55 5.98 -16.97
N VAL A 172 0.69 6.21 -16.01
CA VAL A 172 1.03 6.75 -14.71
C VAL A 172 1.37 5.59 -13.79
#